data_2f0acbb9fa3d3a31ba7982fa96eb6fcb
#
_entry.id   2f0acbb9fa3d3a31ba7982fa96eb6fcb
#
_cell.length_a   1.000
_cell.length_b   1.000
_cell.length_c   1.000
_cell.angle_alpha   90.00
_cell.angle_beta   90.00
_cell.angle_gamma   90.00
#
_symmetry.space_group_name_H-M   'P 1'
#
loop_
_entity.id
_entity.type
_entity.pdbx_description
1 polymer ?
#
loop_
_entity_poly.entity_id
_entity_poly.type
_entity_poly.pdbx_seq_one_letter_code
_entity_poly.pdbx_strand_id
1 'polypeptide(L)'
;MSGPEQIWRDALADGRLILPRETESGRYFFPPRVAAPGNGASWEWVEASGRGTVYSVSIVHPRAPEQPYNVVLVELAEGPRLMSRIEGVAPDAVTIGMEVTARIATSADGPLLLFDPV
;
A
#
# COMPACT_ATOMS: atom_id res chain seq x y z
N MET A 1 -17.69 -16.16 -5.86
CA MET A 1 -17.80 -14.89 -5.10
C MET A 1 -16.40 -14.44 -4.69
N SER A 2 -16.10 -13.18 -4.95
CA SER A 2 -14.78 -12.64 -4.63
C SER A 2 -14.73 -12.22 -3.16
N GLY A 3 -13.66 -12.62 -2.46
CA GLY A 3 -13.40 -12.12 -1.11
C GLY A 3 -12.85 -10.70 -1.13
N PRO A 4 -12.71 -10.07 0.06
CA PRO A 4 -12.22 -8.69 0.16
C PRO A 4 -10.85 -8.47 -0.48
N GLU A 5 -9.94 -9.43 -0.34
CA GLU A 5 -8.61 -9.32 -0.95
C GLU A 5 -8.68 -9.29 -2.47
N GLN A 6 -9.54 -10.12 -3.06
CA GLN A 6 -9.70 -10.15 -4.50
C GLN A 6 -10.33 -8.85 -5.03
N ILE A 7 -11.30 -8.31 -4.30
CA ILE A 7 -11.92 -7.01 -4.65
C ILE A 7 -10.84 -5.92 -4.66
N TRP A 8 -9.97 -5.92 -3.66
CA TRP A 8 -8.88 -4.94 -3.58
C TRP A 8 -7.92 -5.07 -4.77
N ARG A 9 -7.53 -6.31 -5.13
CA ARG A 9 -6.65 -6.56 -6.28
C ARG A 9 -7.31 -6.18 -7.59
N ASP A 10 -8.59 -6.44 -7.75
CA ASP A 10 -9.33 -6.08 -8.96
C ASP A 10 -9.38 -4.56 -9.13
N ALA A 11 -9.53 -3.82 -8.04
CA ALA A 11 -9.48 -2.36 -8.09
C ALA A 11 -8.10 -1.86 -8.51
N LEU A 12 -7.02 -2.48 -8.01
CA LEU A 12 -5.67 -2.15 -8.45
C LEU A 12 -5.49 -2.39 -9.95
N ALA A 13 -6.03 -3.48 -10.46
CA ALA A 13 -5.96 -3.78 -11.90
C ALA A 13 -6.67 -2.69 -12.73
N ASP A 14 -7.67 -2.03 -12.15
CA ASP A 14 -8.37 -0.90 -12.76
C ASP A 14 -7.71 0.45 -12.48
N GLY A 15 -6.54 0.45 -11.84
CA GLY A 15 -5.81 1.67 -11.53
C GLY A 15 -6.34 2.42 -10.31
N ARG A 16 -7.05 1.73 -9.41
CA ARG A 16 -7.67 2.35 -8.24
C ARG A 16 -7.11 1.75 -6.95
N LEU A 17 -6.66 2.62 -6.05
CA LEU A 17 -6.29 2.21 -4.70
C LEU A 17 -7.48 2.48 -3.79
N ILE A 18 -8.07 1.42 -3.23
CA ILE A 18 -9.20 1.52 -2.32
C ILE A 18 -8.82 0.95 -0.96
N LEU A 19 -9.47 1.46 0.08
CA LEU A 19 -9.26 1.01 1.45
C LEU A 19 -10.59 0.74 2.12
N PRO A 20 -10.67 -0.29 2.99
CA PRO A 20 -11.86 -0.50 3.79
C PRO A 20 -11.92 0.51 4.94
N ARG A 21 -13.11 1.04 5.18
CA ARG A 21 -13.36 2.01 6.26
C ARG A 21 -14.61 1.61 7.01
N GLU A 22 -14.53 1.59 8.34
CA GLU A 22 -15.71 1.35 9.19
C GLU A 22 -16.73 2.47 9.00
N THR A 23 -17.98 2.08 8.77
CA THR A 23 -19.03 3.07 8.46
C THR A 23 -19.38 3.96 9.66
N GLU A 24 -19.31 3.43 10.88
CA GLU A 24 -19.66 4.19 12.08
C GLU A 24 -18.53 5.10 12.55
N SER A 25 -17.32 4.58 12.67
CA SER A 25 -16.18 5.34 13.19
C SER A 25 -15.45 6.16 12.14
N GLY A 26 -15.59 5.80 10.87
CA GLY A 26 -14.80 6.39 9.79
C GLY A 26 -13.36 5.94 9.77
N ARG A 27 -13.01 4.94 10.57
CA ARG A 27 -11.63 4.45 10.70
C ARG A 27 -11.31 3.50 9.55
N TYR A 28 -10.18 3.72 8.91
CA TYR A 28 -9.68 2.83 7.87
C TYR A 28 -8.91 1.67 8.49
N PHE A 29 -8.86 0.54 7.79
CA PHE A 29 -8.05 -0.60 8.22
C PHE A 29 -7.44 -1.31 7.01
N PHE A 30 -6.40 -2.09 7.26
CA PHE A 30 -5.71 -2.89 6.26
C PHE A 30 -4.95 -4.00 6.98
N PRO A 31 -4.92 -5.22 6.46
CA PRO A 31 -5.47 -5.68 5.17
C PRO A 31 -7.00 -5.79 5.19
N PRO A 32 -7.65 -5.89 3.98
CA PRO A 32 -9.10 -6.04 3.90
C PRO A 32 -9.58 -7.34 4.55
N ARG A 33 -10.72 -7.27 5.24
CA ARG A 33 -11.30 -8.42 5.96
C ARG A 33 -12.79 -8.47 5.71
N VAL A 34 -13.38 -9.65 5.98
CA VAL A 34 -14.83 -9.80 5.87
C VAL A 34 -15.56 -8.87 6.85
N ALA A 35 -15.00 -8.69 8.05
CA ALA A 35 -15.55 -7.78 9.06
C ALA A 35 -14.45 -6.86 9.57
N ALA A 36 -14.84 -5.68 10.04
CA ALA A 36 -13.89 -4.73 10.62
C ALA A 36 -13.23 -5.32 11.86
N PRO A 37 -11.95 -4.97 12.14
CA PRO A 37 -11.26 -5.46 13.33
C PRO A 37 -11.94 -4.98 14.61
N GLY A 38 -11.91 -5.84 15.60
CA GLY A 38 -12.32 -5.53 16.96
C GLY A 38 -13.78 -5.87 17.25
N ASN A 39 -14.73 -5.27 16.60
CA ASN A 39 -16.14 -5.42 16.95
C ASN A 39 -17.02 -5.98 15.82
N GLY A 40 -16.46 -6.29 14.67
CA GLY A 40 -17.24 -6.79 13.54
C GLY A 40 -18.17 -5.76 12.91
N ALA A 41 -17.91 -4.48 13.11
CA ALA A 41 -18.74 -3.41 12.55
C ALA A 41 -18.77 -3.45 11.03
N SER A 42 -19.83 -2.90 10.46
CA SER A 42 -19.96 -2.75 9.01
C SER A 42 -18.89 -1.82 8.45
N TRP A 43 -18.46 -2.08 7.22
CA TRP A 43 -17.46 -1.27 6.58
C TRP A 43 -17.76 -1.12 5.09
N GLU A 44 -17.09 -0.17 4.45
CA GLU A 44 -17.26 0.14 3.03
C GLU A 44 -15.91 0.35 2.36
N TRP A 45 -15.89 0.24 1.04
CA TRP A 45 -14.71 0.59 0.26
C TRP A 45 -14.70 2.08 -0.04
N VAL A 46 -13.54 2.72 0.15
CA VAL A 46 -13.37 4.16 -0.13
C VAL A 46 -12.07 4.33 -0.92
N GLU A 47 -12.09 5.19 -1.93
CA GLU A 47 -10.87 5.50 -2.66
C GLU A 47 -9.88 6.24 -1.76
N ALA A 48 -8.63 5.78 -1.75
CA ALA A 48 -7.56 6.41 -1.00
C ALA A 48 -6.93 7.55 -1.80
N SER A 49 -6.35 8.52 -1.09
CA SER A 49 -5.66 9.65 -1.73
C SER A 49 -4.39 9.21 -2.46
N GLY A 50 -3.82 8.09 -2.06
CA GLY A 50 -2.52 7.62 -2.57
C GLY A 50 -1.33 8.28 -1.88
N ARG A 51 -1.55 9.22 -0.98
CA ARG A 51 -0.46 9.89 -0.26
C ARG A 51 -0.08 9.13 1.00
N GLY A 52 1.21 9.12 1.28
CA GLY A 52 1.71 8.46 2.47
C GLY A 52 3.07 8.98 2.87
N THR A 53 3.58 8.42 3.94
CA THR A 53 4.88 8.77 4.51
C THR A 53 5.63 7.49 4.81
N VAL A 54 6.93 7.46 4.54
CA VAL A 54 7.76 6.30 4.85
C VAL A 54 7.86 6.17 6.37
N TYR A 55 7.34 5.08 6.90
CA TYR A 55 7.37 4.78 8.33
C TYR A 55 8.61 4.00 8.72
N SER A 56 9.02 3.05 7.88
CA SER A 56 10.26 2.30 8.06
C SER A 56 10.80 1.90 6.70
N VAL A 57 12.11 1.64 6.63
CA VAL A 57 12.77 1.24 5.39
C VAL A 57 13.89 0.26 5.70
N SER A 58 14.01 -0.77 4.85
CA SER A 58 15.11 -1.73 4.86
C SER A 58 15.65 -1.83 3.44
N ILE A 59 16.96 -1.95 3.31
CA ILE A 59 17.62 -2.13 2.02
C ILE A 59 18.00 -3.60 1.89
N VAL A 60 17.58 -4.22 0.79
CA VAL A 60 17.90 -5.62 0.51
C VAL A 60 19.00 -5.65 -0.52
N HIS A 61 20.06 -6.41 -0.22
CA HIS A 61 21.23 -6.57 -1.09
C HIS A 61 21.27 -8.00 -1.60
N PRO A 62 20.59 -8.30 -2.73
CA PRO A 62 20.62 -9.66 -3.28
C PRO A 62 21.98 -9.96 -3.89
N ARG A 63 22.20 -11.24 -4.24
CA ARG A 63 23.42 -11.63 -4.94
C ARG A 63 23.42 -11.07 -6.36
N ALA A 64 24.61 -10.66 -6.84
CA ALA A 64 24.77 -10.25 -8.22
C ALA A 64 24.26 -11.36 -9.17
N PRO A 65 23.66 -11.03 -10.33
CA PRO A 65 23.58 -9.69 -10.94
C PRO A 65 22.38 -8.85 -10.49
N GLU A 66 21.58 -9.31 -9.53
CA GLU A 66 20.42 -8.57 -9.07
C GLU A 66 20.83 -7.30 -8.35
N GLN A 67 20.05 -6.24 -8.53
CA GLN A 67 20.30 -4.94 -7.95
C GLN A 67 19.68 -4.80 -6.56
N PRO A 68 20.28 -4.00 -5.67
CA PRO A 68 19.65 -3.69 -4.39
C PRO A 68 18.28 -3.04 -4.57
N TYR A 69 17.40 -3.29 -3.63
CA TYR A 69 16.07 -2.66 -3.59
C TYR A 69 15.69 -2.39 -2.13
N ASN A 70 14.68 -1.55 -1.95
CA ASN A 70 14.17 -1.28 -0.62
C ASN A 70 12.85 -2.00 -0.37
N VAL A 71 12.58 -2.27 0.91
CA VAL A 71 11.28 -2.70 1.39
C VAL A 71 10.87 -1.68 2.44
N VAL A 72 9.71 -1.06 2.24
CA VAL A 72 9.25 0.01 3.11
C VAL A 72 7.92 -0.34 3.72
N LEU A 73 7.67 0.26 4.88
CA LEU A 73 6.34 0.32 5.46
C LEU A 73 5.87 1.75 5.26
N VAL A 74 4.81 1.93 4.49
CA VAL A 74 4.25 3.24 4.18
C VAL A 74 3.03 3.46 5.07
N GLU A 75 3.01 4.57 5.79
CA GLU A 75 1.82 5.00 6.52
C GLU A 75 1.00 5.89 5.61
N LEU A 76 -0.17 5.42 5.23
CA LEU A 76 -1.06 6.18 4.35
C LEU A 76 -1.67 7.36 5.09
N ALA A 77 -2.01 8.42 4.35
CA ALA A 77 -2.66 9.59 4.93
C ALA A 77 -3.95 9.23 5.69
N GLU A 78 -4.62 8.16 5.27
CA GLU A 78 -5.82 7.64 5.89
C GLU A 78 -5.56 6.87 7.19
N GLY A 79 -4.30 6.53 7.49
CA GLY A 79 -3.90 5.87 8.73
C GLY A 79 -3.27 4.50 8.61
N PRO A 80 -3.79 3.58 7.79
CA PRO A 80 -3.22 2.24 7.69
C PRO A 80 -1.79 2.25 7.16
N ARG A 81 -1.02 1.24 7.55
CA ARG A 81 0.34 1.03 7.07
C ARG A 81 0.37 -0.20 6.18
N LEU A 82 1.14 -0.14 5.10
CA LEU A 82 1.29 -1.28 4.21
C LEU A 82 2.73 -1.38 3.70
N MET A 83 3.13 -2.60 3.34
CA MET A 83 4.45 -2.86 2.78
C MET A 83 4.46 -2.56 1.30
N SER A 84 5.53 -1.89 0.85
CA SER A 84 5.70 -1.56 -0.55
C SER A 84 7.18 -1.33 -0.86
N ARG A 85 7.44 -0.70 -1.99
CA ARG A 85 8.77 -0.29 -2.44
C ARG A 85 8.68 1.13 -2.94
N ILE A 86 9.73 1.92 -2.66
CA ILE A 86 9.86 3.26 -3.21
C ILE A 86 10.73 3.19 -4.46
N GLU A 87 10.22 3.73 -5.57
CA GLU A 87 10.94 3.84 -6.83
C GLU A 87 11.15 5.31 -7.18
N GLY A 88 11.82 5.59 -8.29
CA GLY A 88 12.07 6.97 -8.71
C GLY A 88 13.28 7.62 -8.07
N VAL A 89 13.93 6.96 -7.10
CA VAL A 89 15.19 7.38 -6.49
C VAL A 89 16.04 6.15 -6.25
N ALA A 90 17.32 6.35 -5.94
CA ALA A 90 18.19 5.23 -5.55
C ALA A 90 17.60 4.54 -4.33
N PRO A 91 17.67 3.19 -4.24
CA PRO A 91 17.06 2.46 -3.12
C PRO A 91 17.46 2.96 -1.74
N ASP A 92 18.74 3.33 -1.57
CA ASP A 92 19.30 3.79 -0.30
C ASP A 92 19.09 5.29 -0.04
N ALA A 93 18.49 6.00 -1.00
CA ALA A 93 18.15 7.42 -0.81
C ALA A 93 16.83 7.62 -0.07
N VAL A 94 16.08 6.54 0.18
CA VAL A 94 14.81 6.60 0.89
C VAL A 94 15.03 6.75 2.38
N THR A 95 14.35 7.72 3.00
CA THR A 95 14.47 8.01 4.43
C THR A 95 13.13 7.95 5.12
N ILE A 96 13.15 7.63 6.42
CA ILE A 96 11.96 7.67 7.27
C ILE A 96 11.44 9.12 7.29
N GLY A 97 10.15 9.29 7.12
CA GLY A 97 9.51 10.62 7.06
C GLY A 97 9.37 11.17 5.65
N MET A 98 9.96 10.52 4.64
CA MET A 98 9.82 10.96 3.25
C MET A 98 8.36 10.88 2.80
N GLU A 99 7.86 11.93 2.18
CA GLU A 99 6.52 11.93 1.60
C GLU A 99 6.53 11.22 0.26
N VAL A 100 5.53 10.37 0.05
CA VAL A 100 5.44 9.53 -1.15
C VAL A 100 4.02 9.50 -1.68
N THR A 101 3.88 9.12 -2.95
CA THR A 101 2.58 8.99 -3.61
C THR A 101 2.50 7.63 -4.30
N ALA A 102 1.32 7.02 -4.26
CA ALA A 102 1.08 5.70 -4.82
C ALA A 102 1.12 5.72 -6.34
N ARG A 103 1.69 4.65 -6.90
CA ARG A 103 1.66 4.36 -8.32
C ARG A 103 1.34 2.89 -8.50
N ILE A 104 0.44 2.58 -9.41
CA ILE A 104 0.07 1.21 -9.70
C ILE A 104 0.74 0.80 -11.00
N ALA A 105 1.60 -0.21 -10.93
CA ALA A 105 2.32 -0.74 -12.08
C ALA A 105 1.74 -2.09 -12.48
N THR A 106 1.95 -2.48 -13.73
CA THR A 106 1.59 -3.81 -14.20
C THR A 106 2.82 -4.70 -14.15
N SER A 107 2.67 -5.89 -13.57
CA SER A 107 3.73 -6.89 -13.54
C SER A 107 3.25 -8.20 -14.14
N ALA A 108 4.17 -9.16 -14.31
CA ALA A 108 3.83 -10.49 -14.80
C ALA A 108 2.83 -11.21 -13.88
N ASP A 109 2.85 -10.86 -12.60
CA ASP A 109 1.97 -11.47 -11.59
C ASP A 109 0.71 -10.65 -11.32
N GLY A 110 0.46 -9.60 -12.09
CA GLY A 110 -0.71 -8.75 -11.94
C GLY A 110 -0.34 -7.31 -11.51
N PRO A 111 -1.31 -6.55 -11.00
CA PRO A 111 -1.05 -5.18 -10.59
C PRO A 111 -0.14 -5.14 -9.36
N LEU A 112 0.73 -4.14 -9.32
CA LEU A 112 1.70 -3.96 -8.25
C LEU A 112 1.62 -2.53 -7.73
N LEU A 113 1.37 -2.38 -6.44
CA LEU A 113 1.32 -1.08 -5.79
C LEU A 113 2.73 -0.67 -5.37
N LEU A 114 3.18 0.46 -5.90
CA LEU A 114 4.48 1.05 -5.61
C LEU A 114 4.28 2.51 -5.19
N PHE A 115 5.32 3.11 -4.65
CA PHE A 115 5.28 4.53 -4.29
C PHE A 115 6.49 5.24 -4.88
N ASP A 116 6.29 6.49 -5.24
CA ASP A 116 7.35 7.39 -5.72
C ASP A 116 7.47 8.57 -4.76
N PRO A 117 8.65 9.18 -4.62
CA PRO A 117 8.80 10.42 -3.86
C PRO A 117 7.90 11.54 -4.43
N VAL A 118 7.40 12.34 -3.55
CA VAL A 118 6.62 13.52 -3.95
C VAL A 118 7.54 14.60 -4.51
#